data_10da5cd81552bb36c77ffd079c96c522
#
_entry.id   10da5cd81552bb36c77ffd079c96c522
#
_cell.length_a   1.000
_cell.length_b   1.000
_cell.length_c   1.000
_cell.angle_alpha   90.00
_cell.angle_beta   90.00
_cell.angle_gamma   90.00
#
_symmetry.space_group_name_H-M   'P 1'
#
loop_
_entity.id
_entity.type
_entity.pdbx_description
1 polymer ?
#
loop_
_entity_poly.entity_id
_entity_poly.type
_entity_poly.pdbx_seq_one_letter_code
_entity_poly.pdbx_strand_id
1 'polypeptide(L)'
;MFSDYLKDISWEQTTEAIYSKTDADVRRALAAEHCTVDDFMALISPAAAPYLETMARLSRRYTEERFGRTISLFIPLYLTNSCTNSCVYCGFHISNPMKRTILTPEEIENEYRAIKRLGPFENLLLVTGENPALAGVDYIARALDIAKPYFSNLKIEVMPLKAEEYEQLTHHGLNGVICFQETYNRDRYKIYHPRGMKSRFEWRVDGFDRMGQAGVHSIGPVSYTHLRA
;
A
#
# COMPACT_ATOMS: atom_id res chain seq x y z
N MET A 1 -17.06 -6.16 -7.06
CA MET A 1 -15.92 -6.03 -6.12
C MET A 1 -14.64 -6.42 -6.84
N PHE A 2 -13.50 -5.88 -6.42
CA PHE A 2 -12.22 -6.21 -7.06
C PHE A 2 -11.86 -7.70 -6.95
N SER A 3 -12.27 -8.34 -5.84
CA SER A 3 -12.13 -9.80 -5.68
C SER A 3 -12.86 -10.60 -6.76
N ASP A 4 -13.97 -10.09 -7.32
CA ASP A 4 -14.69 -10.77 -8.39
C ASP A 4 -13.91 -10.71 -9.70
N TYR A 5 -13.34 -9.54 -10.02
CA TYR A 5 -12.47 -9.38 -11.18
C TYR A 5 -11.26 -10.33 -11.15
N LEU A 6 -10.68 -10.56 -9.96
CA LEU A 6 -9.53 -11.46 -9.81
C LEU A 6 -9.87 -12.94 -10.04
N LYS A 7 -11.14 -13.34 -10.02
CA LYS A 7 -11.54 -14.75 -10.30
C LYS A 7 -11.33 -15.13 -11.76
N ASP A 8 -11.40 -14.14 -12.65
CA ASP A 8 -11.29 -14.33 -14.10
C ASP A 8 -9.83 -14.28 -14.58
N ILE A 9 -8.87 -13.99 -13.68
CA ILE A 9 -7.45 -13.89 -14.01
C ILE A 9 -6.76 -15.23 -13.71
N SER A 10 -6.27 -15.90 -14.76
CA SER A 10 -5.40 -17.07 -14.66
C SER A 10 -3.94 -16.65 -14.56
N TRP A 11 -3.25 -17.12 -13.53
CA TRP A 11 -1.81 -16.90 -13.36
C TRP A 11 -0.98 -17.51 -14.48
N GLU A 12 -1.37 -18.72 -14.92
CA GLU A 12 -0.69 -19.43 -16.01
C GLU A 12 -0.80 -18.65 -17.32
N GLN A 13 -2.04 -18.29 -17.71
CA GLN A 13 -2.28 -17.51 -18.92
C GLN A 13 -1.59 -16.14 -18.88
N THR A 14 -1.62 -15.45 -17.74
CA THR A 14 -0.95 -14.15 -17.59
C THR A 14 0.56 -14.30 -17.70
N THR A 15 1.13 -15.35 -17.10
CA THR A 15 2.56 -15.64 -17.20
C THR A 15 2.94 -15.97 -18.64
N GLU A 16 2.20 -16.83 -19.32
CA GLU A 16 2.40 -17.16 -20.73
C GLU A 16 2.33 -15.91 -21.62
N ALA A 17 1.32 -15.06 -21.43
CA ALA A 17 1.15 -13.82 -22.15
C ALA A 17 2.35 -12.87 -21.98
N ILE A 18 2.94 -12.79 -20.79
CA ILE A 18 4.14 -11.99 -20.52
C ILE A 18 5.37 -12.61 -21.19
N TYR A 19 5.59 -13.91 -21.01
CA TYR A 19 6.79 -14.58 -21.50
C TYR A 19 6.79 -14.82 -23.01
N SER A 20 5.63 -14.81 -23.67
CA SER A 20 5.52 -14.89 -25.15
C SER A 20 5.75 -13.57 -25.87
N LYS A 21 5.90 -12.45 -25.16
CA LYS A 21 6.15 -11.15 -25.77
C LYS A 21 7.49 -11.12 -26.50
N THR A 22 7.49 -10.44 -27.63
CA THR A 22 8.62 -10.33 -28.55
C THR A 22 9.26 -8.95 -28.49
N ASP A 23 10.43 -8.81 -29.09
CA ASP A 23 11.12 -7.54 -29.32
C ASP A 23 10.23 -6.52 -30.08
N ALA A 24 9.44 -7.00 -31.04
CA ALA A 24 8.50 -6.15 -31.77
C ALA A 24 7.38 -5.59 -30.88
N ASP A 25 6.89 -6.38 -29.93
CA ASP A 25 5.89 -5.94 -28.95
C ASP A 25 6.46 -4.87 -28.02
N VAL A 26 7.70 -5.04 -27.56
CA VAL A 26 8.38 -4.06 -26.71
C VAL A 26 8.57 -2.74 -27.47
N ARG A 27 9.03 -2.79 -28.73
CA ARG A 27 9.19 -1.58 -29.55
C ARG A 27 7.87 -0.86 -29.79
N ARG A 28 6.79 -1.60 -30.04
CA ARG A 28 5.44 -1.04 -30.16
C ARG A 28 5.03 -0.33 -28.86
N ALA A 29 5.19 -1.00 -27.73
CA ALA A 29 4.86 -0.45 -26.42
C ALA A 29 5.66 0.82 -26.09
N LEU A 30 6.94 0.86 -26.41
CA LEU A 30 7.80 2.04 -26.20
C LEU A 30 7.42 3.23 -27.11
N ALA A 31 6.81 2.96 -28.27
CA ALA A 31 6.34 3.99 -29.20
C ALA A 31 4.90 4.43 -28.94
N ALA A 32 4.16 3.74 -28.05
CA ALA A 32 2.77 4.04 -27.79
C ALA A 32 2.62 5.34 -26.99
N GLU A 33 1.72 6.21 -27.42
CA GLU A 33 1.35 7.42 -26.68
C GLU A 33 0.59 7.07 -25.39
N HIS A 34 -0.28 6.05 -25.48
CA HIS A 34 -1.04 5.51 -24.36
C HIS A 34 -0.84 4.00 -24.29
N CYS A 35 -0.18 3.55 -23.24
CA CYS A 35 0.05 2.13 -23.01
C CYS A 35 -1.22 1.41 -22.55
N THR A 36 -1.48 0.27 -23.17
CA THR A 36 -2.50 -0.70 -22.74
C THR A 36 -1.92 -1.68 -21.73
N VAL A 37 -2.77 -2.54 -21.14
CA VAL A 37 -2.31 -3.65 -20.30
C VAL A 37 -1.41 -4.60 -21.09
N ASP A 38 -1.70 -4.83 -22.39
CA ASP A 38 -0.87 -5.67 -23.25
C ASP A 38 0.52 -5.07 -23.50
N ASP A 39 0.60 -3.75 -23.69
CA ASP A 39 1.88 -3.04 -23.79
C ASP A 39 2.66 -3.11 -22.47
N PHE A 40 1.96 -3.00 -21.33
CA PHE A 40 2.60 -3.18 -20.02
C PHE A 40 3.17 -4.59 -19.87
N MET A 41 2.45 -5.64 -20.30
CA MET A 41 2.98 -7.02 -20.31
C MET A 41 4.25 -7.14 -21.15
N ALA A 42 4.33 -6.44 -22.30
CA ALA A 42 5.53 -6.42 -23.11
C ALA A 42 6.70 -5.74 -22.39
N LEU A 43 6.47 -4.61 -21.72
CA LEU A 43 7.51 -3.84 -21.00
C LEU A 43 8.06 -4.57 -19.76
N ILE A 44 7.29 -5.48 -19.16
CA ILE A 44 7.76 -6.31 -18.02
C ILE A 44 8.24 -7.71 -18.44
N SER A 45 8.24 -8.00 -19.74
CA SER A 45 8.65 -9.30 -20.28
C SER A 45 10.19 -9.44 -20.34
N PRO A 46 10.73 -10.66 -20.45
CA PRO A 46 12.16 -10.86 -20.71
C PRO A 46 12.67 -10.16 -21.98
N ALA A 47 11.82 -10.00 -23.00
CA ALA A 47 12.16 -9.31 -24.24
C ALA A 47 12.46 -7.81 -24.02
N ALA A 48 12.02 -7.21 -22.93
CA ALA A 48 12.28 -5.82 -22.59
C ALA A 48 13.68 -5.57 -22.00
N ALA A 49 14.41 -6.61 -21.59
CA ALA A 49 15.70 -6.45 -20.94
C ALA A 49 16.71 -5.57 -21.72
N PRO A 50 16.83 -5.64 -23.06
CA PRO A 50 17.72 -4.77 -23.83
C PRO A 50 17.28 -3.29 -23.84
N TYR A 51 16.04 -3.00 -23.44
CA TYR A 51 15.43 -1.67 -23.51
C TYR A 51 15.37 -0.95 -22.15
N LEU A 52 15.95 -1.48 -21.08
CA LEU A 52 15.86 -0.91 -19.74
C LEU A 52 16.30 0.56 -19.67
N GLU A 53 17.39 0.92 -20.38
CA GLU A 53 17.85 2.31 -20.42
C GLU A 53 16.85 3.24 -21.14
N THR A 54 16.26 2.77 -22.23
CA THR A 54 15.21 3.52 -22.95
C THR A 54 13.97 3.71 -22.07
N MET A 55 13.54 2.66 -21.38
CA MET A 55 12.43 2.70 -20.42
C MET A 55 12.73 3.70 -19.29
N ALA A 56 13.93 3.66 -18.74
CA ALA A 56 14.33 4.58 -17.66
C ALA A 56 14.29 6.04 -18.10
N ARG A 57 14.76 6.36 -19.34
CA ARG A 57 14.70 7.72 -19.91
C ARG A 57 13.27 8.18 -20.14
N LEU A 58 12.40 7.31 -20.64
CA LEU A 58 10.98 7.62 -20.81
C LEU A 58 10.28 7.85 -19.48
N SER A 59 10.51 6.98 -18.50
CA SER A 59 9.97 7.11 -17.15
C SER A 59 10.41 8.43 -16.50
N ARG A 60 11.70 8.79 -16.62
CA ARG A 60 12.20 10.08 -16.15
C ARG A 60 11.49 11.24 -16.81
N ARG A 61 11.34 11.22 -18.15
CA ARG A 61 10.64 12.27 -18.89
C ARG A 61 9.21 12.45 -18.38
N TYR A 62 8.43 11.38 -18.26
CA TYR A 62 7.06 11.45 -17.74
C TYR A 62 6.99 11.93 -16.30
N THR A 63 7.96 11.55 -15.49
CA THR A 63 8.06 12.03 -14.11
C THR A 63 8.32 13.53 -14.06
N GLU A 64 9.27 14.02 -14.85
CA GLU A 64 9.60 15.47 -14.94
C GLU A 64 8.45 16.28 -15.54
N GLU A 65 7.76 15.76 -16.58
CA GLU A 65 6.57 16.39 -17.16
C GLU A 65 5.41 16.47 -16.17
N ARG A 66 5.20 15.44 -15.34
CA ARG A 66 4.08 15.37 -14.39
C ARG A 66 4.34 16.09 -13.07
N PHE A 67 5.53 15.96 -12.53
CA PHE A 67 5.86 16.37 -11.15
C PHE A 67 6.98 17.43 -11.10
N GLY A 68 7.60 17.75 -12.21
CA GLY A 68 8.77 18.63 -12.23
C GLY A 68 9.95 17.98 -11.49
N ARG A 69 10.68 18.82 -10.75
CA ARG A 69 11.83 18.40 -9.92
C ARG A 69 11.49 18.46 -8.42
N THR A 70 10.23 18.22 -8.08
CA THR A 70 9.79 18.24 -6.69
C THR A 70 9.93 16.86 -6.06
N ILE A 71 10.28 16.83 -4.78
CA ILE A 71 10.34 15.61 -3.97
C ILE A 71 9.42 15.82 -2.78
N SER A 72 8.49 14.87 -2.57
CA SER A 72 7.63 14.85 -1.40
C SER A 72 8.24 13.93 -0.35
N LEU A 73 8.64 14.53 0.78
CA LEU A 73 9.15 13.76 1.92
C LEU A 73 8.00 13.30 2.80
N PHE A 74 8.02 12.04 3.19
CA PHE A 74 7.10 11.50 4.18
C PHE A 74 7.85 10.74 5.28
N ILE A 75 7.21 10.60 6.42
CA ILE A 75 7.76 9.86 7.55
C ILE A 75 6.69 8.93 8.16
N PRO A 76 7.01 7.66 8.41
CA PRO A 76 6.12 6.78 9.14
C PRO A 76 6.26 6.98 10.66
N LEU A 77 5.13 6.91 11.37
CA LEU A 77 5.08 6.77 12.81
C LEU A 77 4.28 5.51 13.18
N TYR A 78 4.93 4.61 13.88
CA TYR A 78 4.30 3.40 14.39
C TYR A 78 3.57 3.69 15.70
N LEU A 79 2.23 3.74 15.65
CA LEU A 79 1.39 3.98 16.82
C LEU A 79 1.34 2.78 17.77
N THR A 80 1.44 1.57 17.18
CA THR A 80 1.50 0.31 17.95
C THR A 80 2.13 -0.81 17.12
N ASN A 81 2.88 -1.68 17.79
CA ASN A 81 3.36 -2.95 17.25
C ASN A 81 2.49 -4.14 17.68
N SER A 82 1.35 -3.89 18.35
CA SER A 82 0.42 -4.95 18.73
C SER A 82 -0.33 -5.46 17.50
N CYS A 83 -0.22 -6.75 17.22
CA CYS A 83 -0.85 -7.40 16.08
C CYS A 83 -1.40 -8.76 16.48
N THR A 84 -2.57 -9.13 15.93
CA THR A 84 -3.23 -10.42 16.16
C THR A 84 -3.00 -11.43 15.04
N ASN A 85 -2.25 -11.06 14.00
CA ASN A 85 -1.95 -11.90 12.87
C ASN A 85 -0.70 -12.77 13.08
N SER A 86 -0.62 -13.85 12.32
CA SER A 86 0.53 -14.77 12.29
C SER A 86 1.21 -14.79 10.92
N CYS A 87 1.43 -13.63 10.30
CA CYS A 87 2.14 -13.54 9.02
C CYS A 87 3.57 -14.04 9.16
N VAL A 88 3.97 -15.02 8.34
CA VAL A 88 5.23 -15.76 8.53
C VAL A 88 6.50 -14.93 8.35
N TYR A 89 6.40 -13.78 7.70
CA TYR A 89 7.50 -12.86 7.40
C TYR A 89 7.57 -11.65 8.34
N CYS A 90 6.56 -11.43 9.19
CA CYS A 90 6.39 -10.16 9.88
C CYS A 90 6.98 -10.18 11.29
N GLY A 91 7.78 -9.16 11.63
CA GLY A 91 8.31 -8.98 12.99
C GLY A 91 7.22 -8.79 14.05
N PHE A 92 6.03 -8.27 13.67
CA PHE A 92 4.89 -8.11 14.58
C PHE A 92 4.04 -9.38 14.75
N HIS A 93 4.48 -10.51 14.19
CA HIS A 93 3.81 -11.80 14.35
C HIS A 93 3.40 -12.03 15.81
N ILE A 94 2.15 -12.50 16.02
CA ILE A 94 1.56 -12.63 17.37
C ILE A 94 2.41 -13.45 18.34
N SER A 95 3.10 -14.49 17.86
CA SER A 95 3.93 -15.38 18.68
C SER A 95 5.35 -14.86 18.89
N ASN A 96 5.76 -13.74 18.29
CA ASN A 96 7.10 -13.21 18.54
C ASN A 96 7.20 -12.65 19.96
N PRO A 97 8.24 -13.06 20.71
CA PRO A 97 8.44 -12.63 22.10
C PRO A 97 9.02 -11.21 22.14
N MET A 98 8.20 -10.23 21.81
CA MET A 98 8.57 -8.82 21.84
C MET A 98 7.64 -8.01 22.75
N LYS A 99 8.18 -6.95 23.34
CA LYS A 99 7.36 -6.00 24.09
C LYS A 99 6.35 -5.35 23.15
N ARG A 100 5.06 -5.46 23.49
CA ARG A 100 3.99 -4.78 22.77
C ARG A 100 3.75 -3.41 23.41
N THR A 101 3.67 -2.39 22.57
CA THR A 101 3.45 -1.00 22.98
C THR A 101 2.32 -0.42 22.14
N ILE A 102 1.61 0.50 22.74
CA ILE A 102 0.65 1.39 22.10
C ILE A 102 0.91 2.79 22.65
N LEU A 103 1.04 3.77 21.77
CA LEU A 103 1.31 5.14 22.19
C LEU A 103 0.05 5.78 22.77
N THR A 104 0.21 6.47 23.88
CA THR A 104 -0.82 7.35 24.44
C THR A 104 -0.95 8.61 23.59
N PRO A 105 -2.05 9.38 23.68
CA PRO A 105 -2.21 10.65 22.98
C PRO A 105 -1.07 11.65 23.24
N GLU A 106 -0.55 11.69 24.47
CA GLU A 106 0.57 12.54 24.84
C GLU A 106 1.88 12.08 24.17
N GLU A 107 2.14 10.77 24.15
CA GLU A 107 3.30 10.19 23.46
C GLU A 107 3.22 10.46 21.95
N ILE A 108 2.03 10.29 21.33
CA ILE A 108 1.80 10.60 19.91
C ILE A 108 2.16 12.07 19.61
N GLU A 109 1.69 13.01 20.41
CA GLU A 109 1.99 14.43 20.22
C GLU A 109 3.48 14.74 20.39
N ASN A 110 4.13 14.09 21.37
CA ASN A 110 5.57 14.23 21.58
C ASN A 110 6.38 13.71 20.37
N GLU A 111 5.95 12.59 19.77
CA GLU A 111 6.55 12.07 18.54
C GLU A 111 6.36 13.05 17.36
N TYR A 112 5.17 13.64 17.19
CA TYR A 112 4.95 14.65 16.13
C TYR A 112 5.87 15.86 16.30
N ARG A 113 6.03 16.36 17.52
CA ARG A 113 6.97 17.45 17.82
C ARG A 113 8.42 17.04 17.53
N ALA A 114 8.79 15.77 17.84
CA ALA A 114 10.12 15.27 17.53
C ALA A 114 10.35 15.20 16.01
N ILE A 115 9.39 14.70 15.24
CA ILE A 115 9.45 14.64 13.78
C ILE A 115 9.63 16.05 13.18
N LYS A 116 8.87 17.04 13.65
CA LYS A 116 9.01 18.43 13.16
C LYS A 116 10.37 19.06 13.47
N ARG A 117 11.06 18.58 14.53
CA ARG A 117 12.45 19.00 14.79
C ARG A 117 13.47 18.33 13.88
N LEU A 118 13.17 17.14 13.34
CA LEU A 118 14.07 16.44 12.41
C LEU A 118 14.09 17.09 11.02
N GLY A 119 13.00 17.71 10.60
CA GLY A 119 12.93 18.33 9.27
C GLY A 119 11.53 18.73 8.82
N PRO A 120 11.41 19.31 7.63
CA PRO A 120 10.16 19.83 7.09
C PRO A 120 9.24 18.73 6.51
N PHE A 121 8.99 17.70 7.29
CA PHE A 121 8.05 16.64 6.88
C PHE A 121 6.61 17.16 6.94
N GLU A 122 5.94 17.13 5.81
CA GLU A 122 4.52 17.49 5.69
C GLU A 122 3.60 16.28 5.49
N ASN A 123 4.17 15.14 5.07
CA ASN A 123 3.42 13.92 4.87
C ASN A 123 3.72 12.95 6.02
N LEU A 124 2.69 12.59 6.76
CA LEU A 124 2.75 11.60 7.84
C LEU A 124 2.04 10.32 7.44
N LEU A 125 2.69 9.17 7.70
CA LEU A 125 2.07 7.85 7.59
C LEU A 125 1.93 7.23 8.97
N LEU A 126 0.71 7.10 9.47
CA LEU A 126 0.42 6.42 10.74
C LEU A 126 0.31 4.92 10.51
N VAL A 127 1.15 4.16 11.20
CA VAL A 127 1.24 2.70 11.04
C VAL A 127 0.79 1.99 12.31
N THR A 128 -0.01 0.94 12.17
CA THR A 128 -0.38 0.08 13.29
C THR A 128 -0.17 -1.40 12.96
N GLY A 129 0.13 -2.19 13.98
CA GLY A 129 -0.21 -3.60 13.92
C GLY A 129 -1.73 -3.79 13.86
N GLU A 130 -2.20 -4.90 13.31
CA GLU A 130 -3.63 -5.17 13.17
C GLU A 130 -4.20 -5.76 14.47
N ASN A 131 -4.59 -4.89 15.39
CA ASN A 131 -5.28 -5.22 16.65
C ASN A 131 -6.42 -4.24 16.90
N PRO A 132 -7.64 -4.51 16.37
CA PRO A 132 -8.76 -3.59 16.47
C PRO A 132 -9.24 -3.33 17.89
N ALA A 133 -8.96 -4.23 18.82
CA ALA A 133 -9.33 -4.04 20.24
C ALA A 133 -8.48 -2.96 20.93
N LEU A 134 -7.25 -2.72 20.47
CA LEU A 134 -6.34 -1.73 21.04
C LEU A 134 -6.22 -0.47 20.17
N ALA A 135 -6.13 -0.65 18.85
CA ALA A 135 -5.96 0.42 17.88
C ALA A 135 -7.10 0.41 16.85
N GLY A 136 -8.32 0.57 17.34
CA GLY A 136 -9.53 0.70 16.53
C GLY A 136 -9.67 2.09 15.91
N VAL A 137 -10.79 2.31 15.24
CA VAL A 137 -11.07 3.53 14.45
C VAL A 137 -10.98 4.80 15.31
N ASP A 138 -11.55 4.79 16.51
CA ASP A 138 -11.54 5.97 17.41
C ASP A 138 -10.13 6.34 17.87
N TYR A 139 -9.26 5.35 18.08
CA TYR A 139 -7.85 5.58 18.40
C TYR A 139 -7.12 6.22 17.21
N ILE A 140 -7.36 5.71 16.00
CA ILE A 140 -6.77 6.25 14.76
C ILE A 140 -7.29 7.66 14.50
N ALA A 141 -8.60 7.91 14.66
CA ALA A 141 -9.22 9.21 14.51
C ALA A 141 -8.58 10.24 15.46
N ARG A 142 -8.38 9.86 16.74
CA ARG A 142 -7.70 10.73 17.70
C ARG A 142 -6.26 11.03 17.30
N ALA A 143 -5.51 10.04 16.81
CA ALA A 143 -4.15 10.27 16.32
C ALA A 143 -4.11 11.23 15.11
N LEU A 144 -5.09 11.11 14.19
CA LEU A 144 -5.24 12.04 13.06
C LEU A 144 -5.57 13.46 13.55
N ASP A 145 -6.47 13.63 14.52
CA ASP A 145 -6.80 14.96 15.06
C ASP A 145 -5.59 15.64 15.71
N ILE A 146 -4.80 14.90 16.46
CA ILE A 146 -3.55 15.41 17.05
C ILE A 146 -2.53 15.79 15.96
N ALA A 147 -2.55 15.08 14.81
CA ALA A 147 -1.62 15.32 13.71
C ALA A 147 -1.91 16.59 12.90
N LYS A 148 -3.18 17.02 12.81
CA LYS A 148 -3.62 18.16 11.97
C LYS A 148 -2.81 19.45 12.13
N PRO A 149 -2.38 19.88 13.33
CA PRO A 149 -1.57 21.08 13.49
C PRO A 149 -0.13 20.92 12.99
N TYR A 150 0.32 19.69 12.80
CA TYR A 150 1.73 19.39 12.51
C TYR A 150 1.95 19.01 11.04
N PHE A 151 0.98 18.40 10.37
CA PHE A 151 1.15 17.81 9.04
C PHE A 151 -0.03 18.16 8.13
N SER A 152 0.28 18.46 6.86
CA SER A 152 -0.72 18.81 5.85
C SER A 152 -1.28 17.60 5.09
N ASN A 153 -0.60 16.47 5.11
CA ASN A 153 -1.03 15.26 4.42
C ASN A 153 -0.93 14.03 5.33
N LEU A 154 -2.08 13.49 5.70
CA LEU A 154 -2.22 12.40 6.65
C LEU A 154 -2.61 11.12 5.95
N LYS A 155 -1.79 10.08 6.09
CA LYS A 155 -2.07 8.74 5.56
C LYS A 155 -2.03 7.71 6.68
N ILE A 156 -2.71 6.60 6.47
CA ILE A 156 -2.69 5.46 7.39
C ILE A 156 -2.27 4.18 6.67
N GLU A 157 -1.60 3.31 7.40
CA GLU A 157 -1.29 1.93 7.05
C GLU A 157 -1.75 1.05 8.22
N VAL A 158 -3.00 0.62 8.14
CA VAL A 158 -3.68 -0.12 9.21
C VAL A 158 -4.43 -1.32 8.60
N MET A 159 -5.09 -2.10 9.44
CA MET A 159 -6.00 -3.15 8.97
C MET A 159 -7.07 -2.59 8.04
N PRO A 160 -7.56 -3.36 7.05
CA PRO A 160 -8.71 -2.95 6.25
C PRO A 160 -9.95 -2.73 7.12
N LEU A 161 -10.58 -1.57 6.92
CA LEU A 161 -11.75 -1.11 7.64
C LEU A 161 -13.03 -1.28 6.81
N LYS A 162 -14.18 -1.02 7.41
CA LYS A 162 -15.47 -0.86 6.72
C LYS A 162 -15.51 0.50 6.01
N ALA A 163 -16.44 0.65 5.07
CA ALA A 163 -16.60 1.91 4.33
C ALA A 163 -16.94 3.08 5.29
N GLU A 164 -17.86 2.85 6.21
CA GLU A 164 -18.29 3.85 7.19
C GLU A 164 -17.14 4.27 8.13
N GLU A 165 -16.26 3.33 8.45
CA GLU A 165 -15.09 3.59 9.29
C GLU A 165 -14.04 4.44 8.54
N TYR A 166 -13.83 4.17 7.25
CA TYR A 166 -12.98 5.04 6.41
C TYR A 166 -13.61 6.44 6.25
N GLU A 167 -14.92 6.52 6.02
CA GLU A 167 -15.65 7.78 5.93
C GLU A 167 -15.48 8.60 7.22
N GLN A 168 -15.66 7.98 8.38
CA GLN A 168 -15.36 8.63 9.67
C GLN A 168 -13.96 9.22 9.69
N LEU A 169 -12.93 8.44 9.29
CA LEU A 169 -11.55 8.93 9.30
C LEU A 169 -11.29 10.06 8.31
N THR A 170 -12.01 10.14 7.17
CA THR A 170 -11.89 11.28 6.24
C THR A 170 -12.33 12.58 6.90
N HIS A 171 -13.36 12.57 7.75
CA HIS A 171 -13.76 13.73 8.56
C HIS A 171 -12.70 14.13 9.60
N HIS A 172 -11.82 13.21 9.99
CA HIS A 172 -10.65 13.48 10.83
C HIS A 172 -9.39 13.88 10.05
N GLY A 173 -9.52 14.15 8.74
CA GLY A 173 -8.43 14.64 7.90
C GLY A 173 -7.59 13.55 7.22
N LEU A 174 -8.07 12.31 7.20
CA LEU A 174 -7.44 11.25 6.43
C LEU A 174 -7.44 11.59 4.94
N ASN A 175 -6.26 11.65 4.34
CA ASN A 175 -6.08 11.88 2.90
C ASN A 175 -5.88 10.57 2.14
N GLY A 176 -5.16 9.62 2.71
CA GLY A 176 -4.85 8.39 1.99
C GLY A 176 -4.65 7.16 2.86
N VAL A 177 -4.83 6.01 2.23
CA VAL A 177 -4.67 4.70 2.87
C VAL A 177 -3.68 3.86 2.08
N ILE A 178 -2.69 3.30 2.76
CA ILE A 178 -1.79 2.29 2.21
C ILE A 178 -2.22 0.92 2.73
N CYS A 179 -2.42 -0.03 1.83
CA CYS A 179 -2.80 -1.38 2.19
C CYS A 179 -1.89 -2.41 1.54
N PHE A 180 -1.15 -3.14 2.36
CA PHE A 180 -0.27 -4.21 1.91
C PHE A 180 -1.08 -5.48 1.63
N GLN A 181 -1.36 -5.72 0.36
CA GLN A 181 -1.94 -6.98 -0.13
C GLN A 181 -0.90 -8.10 -0.15
N GLU A 182 0.36 -7.76 -0.29
CA GLU A 182 1.55 -8.64 -0.39
C GLU A 182 1.57 -9.42 -1.70
N THR A 183 0.58 -10.25 -1.95
CA THR A 183 0.40 -10.99 -3.19
C THR A 183 -1.08 -11.17 -3.52
N TYR A 184 -1.40 -11.15 -4.81
CA TYR A 184 -2.74 -11.46 -5.33
C TYR A 184 -2.91 -12.95 -5.68
N ASN A 185 -1.84 -13.75 -5.57
CA ASN A 185 -1.91 -15.20 -5.70
C ASN A 185 -2.53 -15.80 -4.44
N ARG A 186 -3.76 -16.34 -4.54
CA ARG A 186 -4.55 -16.83 -3.41
C ARG A 186 -3.89 -17.97 -2.65
N ASP A 187 -3.21 -18.87 -3.35
CA ASP A 187 -2.59 -20.02 -2.71
C ASP A 187 -1.33 -19.62 -1.94
N ARG A 188 -0.52 -18.73 -2.53
CA ARG A 188 0.63 -18.15 -1.83
C ARG A 188 0.18 -17.29 -0.65
N TYR A 189 -0.90 -16.53 -0.82
CA TYR A 189 -1.44 -15.68 0.25
C TYR A 189 -1.78 -16.48 1.52
N LYS A 190 -2.41 -17.65 1.37
CA LYS A 190 -2.76 -18.56 2.49
C LYS A 190 -1.53 -19.04 3.25
N ILE A 191 -0.42 -19.32 2.52
CA ILE A 191 0.84 -19.77 3.12
C ILE A 191 1.44 -18.66 3.99
N TYR A 192 1.41 -17.42 3.49
CA TYR A 192 2.02 -16.29 4.18
C TYR A 192 1.16 -15.73 5.32
N HIS A 193 -0.16 -15.93 5.28
CA HIS A 193 -1.12 -15.39 6.24
C HIS A 193 -2.01 -16.49 6.85
N PRO A 194 -1.44 -17.42 7.64
CA PRO A 194 -2.18 -18.61 8.10
C PRO A 194 -3.29 -18.30 9.11
N ARG A 195 -3.19 -17.19 9.89
CA ARG A 195 -4.15 -16.83 10.94
C ARG A 195 -4.29 -15.31 11.11
N GLY A 196 -5.43 -14.93 11.71
CA GLY A 196 -5.76 -13.54 12.03
C GLY A 196 -6.60 -12.87 10.95
N MET A 197 -6.86 -11.58 11.12
CA MET A 197 -7.68 -10.80 10.18
C MET A 197 -7.06 -10.74 8.78
N LYS A 198 -5.72 -10.70 8.71
CA LYS A 198 -4.99 -10.65 7.45
C LYS A 198 -5.13 -11.94 6.62
N SER A 199 -5.55 -13.07 7.22
CA SER A 199 -5.84 -14.30 6.46
C SER A 199 -7.08 -14.20 5.56
N ARG A 200 -7.93 -13.20 5.73
CA ARG A 200 -9.16 -12.99 4.96
C ARG A 200 -8.83 -12.26 3.65
N PHE A 201 -8.47 -13.03 2.63
CA PHE A 201 -8.03 -12.51 1.34
C PHE A 201 -9.05 -11.54 0.71
N GLU A 202 -10.31 -11.97 0.55
CA GLU A 202 -11.36 -11.17 -0.09
C GLU A 202 -11.62 -9.88 0.69
N TRP A 203 -11.69 -9.96 2.00
CA TRP A 203 -11.88 -8.78 2.86
C TRP A 203 -10.81 -7.73 2.63
N ARG A 204 -9.55 -8.15 2.45
CA ARG A 204 -8.42 -7.23 2.22
C ARG A 204 -8.46 -6.66 0.80
N VAL A 205 -8.63 -7.49 -0.21
CA VAL A 205 -8.68 -7.09 -1.62
C VAL A 205 -9.83 -6.11 -1.87
N ASP A 206 -11.03 -6.41 -1.36
CA ASP A 206 -12.20 -5.53 -1.48
C ASP A 206 -12.12 -4.29 -0.56
N GLY A 207 -11.06 -4.18 0.23
CA GLY A 207 -10.75 -2.97 0.99
C GLY A 207 -10.57 -1.75 0.10
N PHE A 208 -10.02 -1.93 -1.10
CA PHE A 208 -9.84 -0.84 -2.05
C PHE A 208 -11.18 -0.26 -2.55
N ASP A 209 -12.18 -1.12 -2.81
CA ASP A 209 -13.53 -0.67 -3.16
C ASP A 209 -14.16 0.12 -2.00
N ARG A 210 -14.01 -0.37 -0.76
CA ARG A 210 -14.54 0.33 0.42
C ARG A 210 -13.86 1.68 0.66
N MET A 211 -12.56 1.79 0.42
CA MET A 211 -11.82 3.06 0.47
C MET A 211 -12.35 4.04 -0.57
N GLY A 212 -12.59 3.58 -1.80
CA GLY A 212 -13.18 4.39 -2.87
C GLY A 212 -14.60 4.85 -2.55
N GLN A 213 -15.44 3.95 -2.03
CA GLN A 213 -16.82 4.28 -1.60
C GLN A 213 -16.84 5.34 -0.49
N ALA A 214 -15.87 5.31 0.42
CA ALA A 214 -15.73 6.27 1.52
C ALA A 214 -15.08 7.61 1.09
N GLY A 215 -14.75 7.80 -0.19
CA GLY A 215 -14.15 9.03 -0.68
C GLY A 215 -12.68 9.23 -0.26
N VAL A 216 -11.95 8.18 0.07
CA VAL A 216 -10.51 8.28 0.34
C VAL A 216 -9.79 8.79 -0.90
N HIS A 217 -9.08 9.91 -0.77
CA HIS A 217 -8.48 10.61 -1.91
C HIS A 217 -7.32 9.82 -2.56
N SER A 218 -6.50 9.16 -1.75
CA SER A 218 -5.31 8.43 -2.21
C SER A 218 -5.30 6.99 -1.69
N ILE A 219 -5.26 6.02 -2.61
CA ILE A 219 -5.24 4.60 -2.27
C ILE A 219 -3.95 4.00 -2.80
N GLY A 220 -3.16 3.41 -1.91
CA GLY A 220 -1.86 2.79 -2.22
C GLY A 220 -1.88 1.28 -2.01
N PRO A 221 -2.25 0.48 -3.03
CA PRO A 221 -2.09 -0.96 -2.97
C PRO A 221 -0.60 -1.33 -3.04
N VAL A 222 -0.16 -2.22 -2.15
CA VAL A 222 1.22 -2.70 -2.14
C VAL A 222 1.28 -4.20 -2.32
N SER A 223 2.16 -4.66 -3.20
CA SER A 223 2.49 -6.07 -3.38
C SER A 223 3.99 -6.26 -3.59
N TYR A 224 4.48 -7.44 -3.28
CA TYR A 224 5.90 -7.78 -3.39
C TYR A 224 6.15 -8.85 -4.44
N THR A 225 7.11 -8.61 -5.31
CA THR A 225 7.47 -9.53 -6.39
C THR A 225 7.93 -10.89 -5.86
N HIS A 226 8.72 -10.91 -4.80
CA HIS A 226 9.28 -12.13 -4.22
C HIS A 226 8.28 -13.00 -3.45
N LEU A 227 7.11 -12.46 -3.05
CA LEU A 227 6.06 -13.22 -2.38
C LEU A 227 5.13 -13.98 -3.32
N ARG A 228 5.23 -13.77 -4.62
CA ARG A 228 4.44 -14.48 -5.63
C ARG A 228 5.10 -15.72 -6.21
N ALA A 229 6.41 -15.82 -6.00
CA ALA A 229 7.21 -16.93 -6.52
C ALA A 229 6.99 -18.24 -5.74
#